data_a2a6e733fb54691c4c2ecdb4eb76eb27
#
_entry.id   a2a6e733fb54691c4c2ecdb4eb76eb27
#
_cell.length_a   1.000
_cell.length_b   1.000
_cell.length_c   1.000
_cell.angle_alpha   90.00
_cell.angle_beta   90.00
_cell.angle_gamma   90.00
#
_symmetry.space_group_name_H-M   'P 1'
#
loop_
_entity.id
_entity.type
_entity.pdbx_description
1 polymer ?
#
loop_
_entity_poly.entity_id
_entity_poly.type
_entity_poly.pdbx_seq_one_letter_code
_entity_poly.pdbx_strand_id
1 'polypeptide(L)'
;MRFDVITIFPEYLAPLELSLMGKARESGKVDLHLTNLRDFAFDRHKTVDDTPYGGGAGMVMKPEPWGLALDQALAASPASARADGGKPLLIVPSPAGTVFNQQLAYDLAEEEHIVFAPARYEGIDERVLDWAEQEFRVLPVSIGDYVLYGGEVAVMVMIEAITRLIPGAMGNPESLAEESHTGGLLEYPVYTKPATWRNQQVPPVLLSGNHGAIARWRRDEQIKRTFARRPDMVKAYPAENWDKKDRKLLQELHTEQKAAKKAEREAGLSSEG
;
A
#
# COMPACT_ATOMS: atom_id res chain seq x y z
N MET A 1 -1.35 -14.71 10.20
CA MET A 1 -2.33 -13.79 9.61
C MET A 1 -3.12 -14.49 8.53
N ARG A 2 -4.45 -14.35 8.53
CA ARG A 2 -5.34 -14.92 7.50
C ARG A 2 -5.88 -13.83 6.58
N PHE A 3 -5.85 -14.07 5.27
CA PHE A 3 -6.52 -13.27 4.26
C PHE A 3 -7.55 -14.12 3.51
N ASP A 4 -8.79 -13.67 3.46
CA ASP A 4 -9.82 -14.19 2.59
C ASP A 4 -10.13 -13.16 1.50
N VAL A 5 -10.05 -13.55 0.22
CA VAL A 5 -10.37 -12.68 -0.91
C VAL A 5 -11.53 -13.27 -1.68
N ILE A 6 -12.66 -12.57 -1.69
CA ILE A 6 -13.89 -12.96 -2.40
C ILE A 6 -13.92 -12.22 -3.72
N THR A 7 -13.77 -12.91 -4.85
CA THR A 7 -13.67 -12.27 -6.17
C THR A 7 -14.32 -13.14 -7.25
N ILE A 8 -14.68 -12.55 -8.38
CA ILE A 8 -15.11 -13.31 -9.58
C ILE A 8 -13.93 -13.76 -10.46
N PHE A 9 -12.70 -13.35 -10.11
CA PHE A 9 -11.47 -13.68 -10.83
C PHE A 9 -10.34 -14.11 -9.88
N PRO A 10 -10.44 -15.28 -9.22
CA PRO A 10 -9.38 -15.77 -8.33
C PRO A 10 -8.00 -15.80 -8.98
N GLU A 11 -7.93 -16.04 -10.28
CA GLU A 11 -6.69 -16.11 -11.06
C GLU A 11 -5.91 -14.79 -11.08
N TYR A 12 -6.61 -13.67 -10.84
CA TYR A 12 -5.97 -12.35 -10.73
C TYR A 12 -4.96 -12.28 -9.59
N LEU A 13 -5.15 -13.10 -8.56
CA LEU A 13 -4.31 -13.14 -7.36
C LEU A 13 -3.12 -14.12 -7.48
N ALA A 14 -2.95 -14.82 -8.61
CA ALA A 14 -1.87 -15.78 -8.81
C ALA A 14 -0.45 -15.20 -8.53
N PRO A 15 -0.13 -13.91 -8.80
CA PRO A 15 1.16 -13.35 -8.43
C PRO A 15 1.51 -13.44 -6.95
N LEU A 16 0.52 -13.54 -6.05
CA LEU A 16 0.73 -13.70 -4.61
C LEU A 16 1.30 -15.09 -4.23
N GLU A 17 1.46 -15.99 -5.18
CA GLU A 17 2.15 -17.28 -4.99
C GLU A 17 3.66 -17.22 -5.29
N LEU A 18 4.13 -16.07 -5.77
CA LEU A 18 5.51 -15.91 -6.23
C LEU A 18 6.39 -15.22 -5.18
N SER A 19 7.72 -15.38 -5.35
CA SER A 19 8.75 -14.64 -4.64
C SER A 19 8.63 -14.70 -3.10
N LEU A 20 8.81 -13.59 -2.42
CA LEU A 20 8.75 -13.51 -0.95
C LEU A 20 7.34 -13.72 -0.41
N MET A 21 6.31 -13.32 -1.14
CA MET A 21 4.92 -13.57 -0.77
C MET A 21 4.61 -15.07 -0.75
N GLY A 22 5.02 -15.82 -1.78
CA GLY A 22 4.91 -17.29 -1.81
C GLY A 22 5.64 -17.95 -0.64
N LYS A 23 6.86 -17.49 -0.32
CA LYS A 23 7.62 -17.99 0.84
C LYS A 23 6.93 -17.70 2.19
N ALA A 24 6.29 -16.53 2.34
CA ALA A 24 5.54 -16.19 3.54
C ALA A 24 4.34 -17.14 3.73
N ARG A 25 3.69 -17.54 2.64
CA ARG A 25 2.63 -18.56 2.64
C ARG A 25 3.17 -19.95 2.97
N GLU A 26 4.21 -20.41 2.28
CA GLU A 26 4.85 -21.71 2.54
C GLU A 26 5.33 -21.87 3.98
N SER A 27 5.82 -20.79 4.59
CA SER A 27 6.26 -20.76 6.00
C SER A 27 5.11 -20.63 7.01
N GLY A 28 3.85 -20.55 6.57
CA GLY A 28 2.67 -20.43 7.42
C GLY A 28 2.51 -19.05 8.09
N LYS A 29 3.26 -18.02 7.65
CA LYS A 29 3.09 -16.65 8.14
C LYS A 29 1.82 -15.99 7.61
N VAL A 30 1.45 -16.36 6.39
CA VAL A 30 0.23 -15.92 5.72
C VAL A 30 -0.56 -17.13 5.27
N ASP A 31 -1.84 -17.11 5.59
CA ASP A 31 -2.85 -18.07 5.13
C ASP A 31 -3.80 -17.33 4.18
N LEU A 32 -3.66 -17.55 2.87
CA LEU A 32 -4.44 -16.88 1.83
C LEU A 32 -5.48 -17.82 1.24
N HIS A 33 -6.74 -17.44 1.39
CA HIS A 33 -7.90 -18.14 0.83
C HIS A 33 -8.55 -17.30 -0.26
N LEU A 34 -8.73 -17.92 -1.43
CA LEU A 34 -9.40 -17.29 -2.57
C LEU A 34 -10.77 -17.95 -2.77
N THR A 35 -11.81 -17.16 -2.69
CA THR A 35 -13.19 -17.60 -2.86
C THR A 35 -13.75 -17.05 -4.15
N ASN A 36 -14.22 -17.94 -5.04
CA ASN A 36 -14.90 -17.50 -6.25
C ASN A 36 -16.36 -17.16 -5.92
N LEU A 37 -16.71 -15.88 -6.03
CA LEU A 37 -18.06 -15.40 -5.77
C LEU A 37 -19.15 -16.13 -6.60
N ARG A 38 -18.79 -16.61 -7.80
CA ARG A 38 -19.71 -17.37 -8.68
C ARG A 38 -20.13 -18.72 -8.09
N ASP A 39 -19.45 -19.23 -7.10
CA ASP A 39 -19.84 -20.48 -6.44
C ASP A 39 -21.06 -20.31 -5.52
N PHE A 40 -21.43 -19.06 -5.23
CA PHE A 40 -22.61 -18.68 -4.47
C PHE A 40 -23.78 -18.18 -5.37
N ALA A 41 -23.64 -18.31 -6.69
CA ALA A 41 -24.72 -18.06 -7.65
C ALA A 41 -25.24 -19.41 -8.18
N PHE A 42 -26.51 -19.70 -7.91
CA PHE A 42 -27.09 -21.00 -8.16
C PHE A 42 -27.91 -21.10 -9.46
N ASP A 43 -27.98 -20.01 -10.22
CA ASP A 43 -28.56 -20.03 -11.55
C ASP A 43 -27.62 -20.71 -12.56
N ARG A 44 -28.19 -21.11 -13.71
CA ARG A 44 -27.44 -21.84 -14.76
C ARG A 44 -26.19 -21.09 -15.25
N HIS A 45 -26.20 -19.78 -15.22
CA HIS A 45 -25.12 -18.92 -15.73
C HIS A 45 -24.19 -18.40 -14.62
N LYS A 46 -24.43 -18.77 -13.37
CA LYS A 46 -23.69 -18.29 -12.19
C LYS A 46 -23.60 -16.76 -12.17
N THR A 47 -24.75 -16.10 -12.33
CA THR A 47 -24.88 -14.66 -12.51
C THR A 47 -24.73 -13.93 -11.17
N VAL A 48 -23.71 -13.08 -11.06
CA VAL A 48 -23.37 -12.34 -9.83
C VAL A 48 -23.64 -10.84 -9.91
N ASP A 49 -24.20 -10.37 -11.03
CA ASP A 49 -24.49 -8.96 -11.30
C ASP A 49 -25.88 -8.80 -11.95
N ASP A 50 -26.43 -7.58 -11.89
CA ASP A 50 -27.69 -7.22 -12.53
C ASP A 50 -27.74 -5.71 -12.79
N THR A 51 -28.74 -5.25 -13.53
CA THR A 51 -28.95 -3.83 -13.82
C THR A 51 -29.27 -3.03 -12.55
N PRO A 52 -28.74 -1.79 -12.40
CA PRO A 52 -29.03 -0.98 -11.22
C PRO A 52 -30.49 -0.54 -11.15
N TYR A 53 -31.07 -0.53 -9.95
CA TYR A 53 -32.34 0.14 -9.72
C TYR A 53 -32.21 1.64 -10.00
N GLY A 54 -33.24 2.23 -10.60
CA GLY A 54 -33.19 3.63 -11.02
C GLY A 54 -32.62 3.83 -12.42
N GLY A 55 -32.13 2.77 -13.06
CA GLY A 55 -31.48 2.83 -14.37
C GLY A 55 -30.07 3.36 -14.32
N GLY A 56 -29.46 3.52 -15.47
CA GLY A 56 -28.06 3.96 -15.62
C GLY A 56 -27.23 2.97 -16.43
N ALA A 57 -26.00 3.35 -16.73
CA ALA A 57 -25.04 2.48 -17.41
C ALA A 57 -24.39 1.52 -16.39
N GLY A 58 -23.94 0.36 -16.89
CA GLY A 58 -23.20 -0.61 -16.08
C GLY A 58 -24.09 -1.62 -15.36
N MET A 59 -23.48 -2.37 -14.48
CA MET A 59 -24.09 -3.46 -13.70
C MET A 59 -23.71 -3.30 -12.24
N VAL A 60 -24.49 -3.85 -11.32
CA VAL A 60 -24.20 -3.87 -9.87
C VAL A 60 -24.11 -5.31 -9.41
N MET A 61 -23.14 -5.62 -8.57
CA MET A 61 -22.98 -6.97 -8.03
C MET A 61 -24.09 -7.29 -7.03
N LYS A 62 -24.71 -8.44 -7.24
CA LYS A 62 -25.91 -8.90 -6.49
C LYS A 62 -25.62 -9.14 -5.02
N PRO A 63 -26.59 -8.82 -4.12
CA PRO A 63 -26.41 -8.99 -2.68
C PRO A 63 -26.33 -10.45 -2.24
N GLU A 64 -27.15 -11.35 -2.81
CA GLU A 64 -27.23 -12.75 -2.34
C GLU A 64 -25.90 -13.51 -2.44
N PRO A 65 -25.16 -13.52 -3.58
CA PRO A 65 -23.87 -14.19 -3.64
C PRO A 65 -22.86 -13.60 -2.65
N TRP A 66 -22.85 -12.28 -2.47
CA TRP A 66 -21.96 -11.61 -1.52
C TRP A 66 -22.29 -11.96 -0.06
N GLY A 67 -23.58 -11.96 0.32
CA GLY A 67 -24.00 -12.33 1.67
C GLY A 67 -23.53 -13.74 2.04
N LEU A 68 -23.80 -14.73 1.18
CA LEU A 68 -23.41 -16.12 1.39
C LEU A 68 -21.87 -16.29 1.44
N ALA A 69 -21.12 -15.60 0.60
CA ALA A 69 -19.67 -15.67 0.61
C ALA A 69 -19.07 -15.02 1.88
N LEU A 70 -19.64 -13.92 2.35
CA LEU A 70 -19.25 -13.26 3.60
C LEU A 70 -19.61 -14.12 4.82
N ASP A 71 -20.77 -14.79 4.83
CA ASP A 71 -21.14 -15.78 5.87
C ASP A 71 -20.11 -16.90 5.96
N GLN A 72 -19.65 -17.43 4.81
CA GLN A 72 -18.58 -18.44 4.78
C GLN A 72 -17.26 -17.89 5.34
N ALA A 73 -16.85 -16.69 4.96
CA ALA A 73 -15.63 -16.06 5.46
C ALA A 73 -15.70 -15.81 6.97
N LEU A 74 -16.88 -15.37 7.47
CA LEU A 74 -17.13 -15.18 8.88
C LEU A 74 -17.06 -16.50 9.66
N ALA A 75 -17.67 -17.56 9.14
CA ALA A 75 -17.63 -18.90 9.77
C ALA A 75 -16.21 -19.46 9.85
N ALA A 76 -15.35 -19.14 8.87
CA ALA A 76 -13.95 -19.56 8.80
C ALA A 76 -13.00 -18.65 9.60
N SER A 77 -13.50 -17.55 10.17
CA SER A 77 -12.70 -16.59 10.95
C SER A 77 -12.15 -17.25 12.21
N PRO A 78 -10.86 -17.06 12.55
CA PRO A 78 -10.28 -17.56 13.80
C PRO A 78 -11.09 -17.13 15.03
N ALA A 79 -11.18 -18.01 16.02
CA ALA A 79 -11.92 -17.70 17.25
C ALA A 79 -11.30 -16.48 17.99
N SER A 80 -9.98 -16.29 17.90
CA SER A 80 -9.27 -15.14 18.46
C SER A 80 -9.69 -13.82 17.83
N ALA A 81 -9.88 -13.79 16.51
CA ALA A 81 -10.37 -12.58 15.81
C ALA A 81 -11.81 -12.19 16.21
N ARG A 82 -12.53 -13.09 16.86
CA ARG A 82 -13.91 -12.90 17.39
C ARG A 82 -13.99 -12.93 18.91
N ALA A 83 -12.85 -13.04 19.59
CA ALA A 83 -12.81 -13.04 21.04
C ALA A 83 -13.31 -11.69 21.60
N ASP A 84 -13.93 -11.73 22.77
CA ASP A 84 -14.44 -10.55 23.50
C ASP A 84 -15.39 -9.64 22.65
N GLY A 85 -16.12 -10.24 21.69
CA GLY A 85 -17.03 -9.50 20.79
C GLY A 85 -16.31 -8.79 19.65
N GLY A 86 -15.06 -9.14 19.37
CA GLY A 86 -14.32 -8.65 18.22
C GLY A 86 -14.98 -9.06 16.89
N LYS A 87 -14.80 -8.23 15.87
CA LYS A 87 -15.29 -8.49 14.52
C LYS A 87 -14.10 -8.55 13.57
N PRO A 88 -14.03 -9.51 12.64
CA PRO A 88 -13.02 -9.51 11.60
C PRO A 88 -13.13 -8.24 10.73
N LEU A 89 -12.04 -7.86 10.10
CA LEU A 89 -12.00 -6.69 9.24
C LEU A 89 -12.43 -7.06 7.81
N LEU A 90 -13.37 -6.30 7.25
CA LEU A 90 -13.75 -6.37 5.84
C LEU A 90 -13.24 -5.13 5.10
N ILE A 91 -12.28 -5.30 4.21
CA ILE A 91 -11.75 -4.23 3.37
C ILE A 91 -12.45 -4.25 2.02
N VAL A 92 -13.02 -3.10 1.65
CA VAL A 92 -13.67 -2.88 0.37
C VAL A 92 -12.84 -1.86 -0.42
N PRO A 93 -12.10 -2.27 -1.47
CA PRO A 93 -11.41 -1.32 -2.33
C PRO A 93 -12.38 -0.34 -2.97
N SER A 94 -12.18 0.96 -2.71
CA SER A 94 -13.07 2.03 -3.19
C SER A 94 -12.29 3.32 -3.40
N PRO A 95 -12.50 4.05 -4.52
CA PRO A 95 -11.90 5.39 -4.70
C PRO A 95 -12.30 6.40 -3.62
N ALA A 96 -13.45 6.20 -2.97
CA ALA A 96 -13.95 7.06 -1.90
C ALA A 96 -13.47 6.65 -0.50
N GLY A 97 -12.66 5.59 -0.39
CA GLY A 97 -12.21 5.04 0.89
C GLY A 97 -11.06 5.81 1.54
N THR A 98 -10.71 5.39 2.74
CA THR A 98 -9.50 5.86 3.44
C THR A 98 -8.26 5.59 2.61
N VAL A 99 -7.37 6.59 2.49
CA VAL A 99 -6.15 6.46 1.69
C VAL A 99 -5.21 5.44 2.32
N PHE A 100 -4.87 4.39 1.56
CA PHE A 100 -3.87 3.39 1.96
C PHE A 100 -2.47 4.02 1.94
N ASN A 101 -1.81 3.96 3.06
CA ASN A 101 -0.43 4.43 3.24
C ASN A 101 0.35 3.46 4.13
N GLN A 102 1.64 3.73 4.35
CA GLN A 102 2.51 2.84 5.13
C GLN A 102 2.02 2.67 6.58
N GLN A 103 1.46 3.73 7.20
CA GLN A 103 0.93 3.63 8.56
C GLN A 103 -0.28 2.69 8.61
N LEU A 104 -1.23 2.84 7.69
CA LEU A 104 -2.37 1.92 7.61
C LEU A 104 -1.92 0.48 7.35
N ALA A 105 -0.85 0.27 6.55
CA ALA A 105 -0.30 -1.07 6.36
C ALA A 105 0.26 -1.66 7.67
N TYR A 106 0.91 -0.85 8.53
CA TYR A 106 1.34 -1.28 9.88
C TYR A 106 0.15 -1.65 10.76
N ASP A 107 -0.87 -0.80 10.79
CA ASP A 107 -2.07 -1.04 11.60
C ASP A 107 -2.77 -2.34 11.17
N LEU A 108 -2.85 -2.56 9.85
CA LEU A 108 -3.43 -3.78 9.27
C LEU A 108 -2.57 -5.03 9.47
N ALA A 109 -1.27 -4.90 9.65
CA ALA A 109 -0.39 -6.03 9.93
C ALA A 109 -0.59 -6.64 11.33
N GLU A 110 -1.24 -5.90 12.24
CA GLU A 110 -1.61 -6.38 13.57
C GLU A 110 -2.93 -7.20 13.58
N GLU A 111 -3.67 -7.19 12.47
CA GLU A 111 -4.91 -7.95 12.36
C GLU A 111 -4.65 -9.45 12.22
N GLU A 112 -5.50 -10.26 12.83
CA GLU A 112 -5.42 -11.72 12.67
C GLU A 112 -6.11 -12.22 11.41
N HIS A 113 -7.19 -11.53 11.00
CA HIS A 113 -8.01 -11.90 9.86
C HIS A 113 -8.55 -10.66 9.12
N ILE A 114 -8.26 -10.59 7.83
CA ILE A 114 -8.79 -9.58 6.93
C ILE A 114 -9.52 -10.28 5.77
N VAL A 115 -10.76 -9.88 5.55
CA VAL A 115 -11.55 -10.25 4.38
C VAL A 115 -11.50 -9.11 3.38
N PHE A 116 -11.24 -9.41 2.11
CA PHE A 116 -11.24 -8.44 1.02
C PHE A 116 -12.41 -8.68 0.08
N ALA A 117 -13.15 -7.63 -0.22
CA ALA A 117 -14.27 -7.62 -1.16
C ALA A 117 -13.98 -6.71 -2.38
N PRO A 118 -13.10 -7.12 -3.32
CA PRO A 118 -12.85 -6.36 -4.54
C PRO A 118 -14.09 -6.35 -5.42
N ALA A 119 -14.71 -5.18 -5.56
CA ALA A 119 -15.83 -4.98 -6.45
C ALA A 119 -15.41 -4.94 -7.92
N ARG A 120 -16.33 -5.29 -8.77
CA ARG A 120 -16.32 -5.07 -10.23
C ARG A 120 -17.54 -4.26 -10.64
N TYR A 121 -17.59 -3.90 -11.92
CA TYR A 121 -18.71 -3.11 -12.46
C TYR A 121 -18.87 -1.78 -11.73
N GLU A 122 -20.10 -1.38 -11.39
CA GLU A 122 -20.41 -0.15 -10.65
C GLU A 122 -20.33 -0.34 -9.11
N GLY A 123 -19.93 -1.53 -8.66
CA GLY A 123 -19.76 -1.85 -7.24
C GLY A 123 -20.66 -2.99 -6.74
N ILE A 124 -20.65 -3.14 -5.43
CA ILE A 124 -21.48 -4.11 -4.68
C ILE A 124 -22.77 -3.40 -4.27
N ASP A 125 -23.89 -4.13 -4.28
CA ASP A 125 -25.16 -3.62 -3.75
C ASP A 125 -24.96 -3.12 -2.31
N GLU A 126 -25.35 -1.86 -2.04
CA GLU A 126 -25.06 -1.18 -0.77
C GLU A 126 -25.61 -1.94 0.46
N ARG A 127 -26.72 -2.65 0.30
CA ARG A 127 -27.32 -3.46 1.37
C ARG A 127 -26.38 -4.54 1.90
N VAL A 128 -25.40 -4.98 1.10
CA VAL A 128 -24.38 -5.94 1.56
C VAL A 128 -23.46 -5.26 2.58
N LEU A 129 -23.04 -4.03 2.32
CA LEU A 129 -22.16 -3.29 3.21
C LEU A 129 -22.88 -2.90 4.50
N ASP A 130 -24.12 -2.41 4.40
CA ASP A 130 -24.96 -2.09 5.55
C ASP A 130 -25.17 -3.31 6.46
N TRP A 131 -25.41 -4.49 5.86
CA TRP A 131 -25.52 -5.74 6.60
C TRP A 131 -24.19 -6.17 7.20
N ALA A 132 -23.11 -6.07 6.43
CA ALA A 132 -21.79 -6.50 6.87
C ALA A 132 -21.30 -5.72 8.10
N GLU A 133 -21.70 -4.48 8.32
CA GLU A 133 -21.35 -3.70 9.52
C GLU A 133 -21.84 -4.35 10.84
N GLN A 134 -22.84 -5.23 10.75
CA GLN A 134 -23.32 -5.97 11.94
C GLN A 134 -22.35 -7.06 12.36
N GLU A 135 -21.59 -7.64 11.44
CA GLU A 135 -20.72 -8.81 11.65
C GLU A 135 -19.22 -8.52 11.47
N PHE A 136 -18.89 -7.46 10.73
CA PHE A 136 -17.53 -7.06 10.39
C PHE A 136 -17.25 -5.60 10.78
N ARG A 137 -15.99 -5.26 10.93
CA ARG A 137 -15.53 -3.87 10.84
C ARG A 137 -15.32 -3.56 9.36
N VAL A 138 -16.26 -2.84 8.74
CA VAL A 138 -16.18 -2.50 7.31
C VAL A 138 -15.28 -1.29 7.10
N LEU A 139 -14.27 -1.43 6.25
CA LEU A 139 -13.30 -0.38 5.94
C LEU A 139 -13.15 -0.21 4.42
N PRO A 140 -13.80 0.82 3.83
CA PRO A 140 -13.49 1.22 2.47
C PRO A 140 -12.07 1.80 2.38
N VAL A 141 -11.27 1.33 1.40
CA VAL A 141 -9.85 1.73 1.25
C VAL A 141 -9.54 2.11 -0.19
N SER A 142 -8.92 3.29 -0.36
CA SER A 142 -8.41 3.79 -1.64
C SER A 142 -6.90 3.63 -1.73
N ILE A 143 -6.41 3.14 -2.87
CA ILE A 143 -4.96 3.11 -3.16
C ILE A 143 -4.47 4.34 -3.96
N GLY A 144 -5.34 5.33 -4.18
CA GLY A 144 -5.01 6.58 -4.88
C GLY A 144 -6.18 7.16 -5.65
N ASP A 145 -6.02 8.39 -6.10
CA ASP A 145 -7.04 9.19 -6.79
C ASP A 145 -7.15 8.80 -8.28
N TYR A 146 -7.53 7.57 -8.55
CA TYR A 146 -7.76 7.02 -9.88
C TYR A 146 -8.72 5.83 -9.81
N VAL A 147 -9.34 5.52 -10.94
CA VAL A 147 -10.32 4.43 -11.05
C VAL A 147 -9.70 3.24 -11.78
N LEU A 148 -9.91 2.04 -11.25
CA LEU A 148 -9.50 0.77 -11.84
C LEU A 148 -10.72 0.02 -12.41
N TYR A 149 -10.48 -0.97 -13.28
CA TYR A 149 -11.55 -1.85 -13.77
C TYR A 149 -12.13 -2.78 -12.71
N GLY A 150 -11.46 -2.93 -11.56
CA GLY A 150 -11.89 -3.75 -10.42
C GLY A 150 -10.91 -3.68 -9.28
N GLY A 151 -11.32 -4.16 -8.11
CA GLY A 151 -10.58 -4.01 -6.86
C GLY A 151 -9.43 -5.02 -6.66
N GLU A 152 -9.27 -6.05 -7.50
CA GLU A 152 -8.30 -7.13 -7.27
C GLU A 152 -6.85 -6.63 -7.26
N VAL A 153 -6.50 -5.68 -8.13
CA VAL A 153 -5.15 -5.07 -8.13
C VAL A 153 -4.90 -4.30 -6.84
N ALA A 154 -5.91 -3.57 -6.35
CA ALA A 154 -5.81 -2.87 -5.07
C ALA A 154 -5.61 -3.85 -3.90
N VAL A 155 -6.32 -4.98 -3.91
CA VAL A 155 -6.16 -6.06 -2.92
C VAL A 155 -4.72 -6.61 -2.96
N MET A 156 -4.17 -6.88 -4.14
CA MET A 156 -2.77 -7.34 -4.26
C MET A 156 -1.78 -6.34 -3.66
N VAL A 157 -1.93 -5.05 -3.96
CA VAL A 157 -1.08 -3.98 -3.40
C VAL A 157 -1.16 -3.97 -1.87
N MET A 158 -2.36 -4.06 -1.31
CA MET A 158 -2.56 -4.07 0.15
C MET A 158 -1.97 -5.33 0.79
N ILE A 159 -2.27 -6.51 0.27
CA ILE A 159 -1.75 -7.79 0.81
C ILE A 159 -0.22 -7.80 0.78
N GLU A 160 0.41 -7.37 -0.31
CA GLU A 160 1.86 -7.34 -0.43
C GLU A 160 2.49 -6.37 0.58
N ALA A 161 1.94 -5.15 0.70
CA ALA A 161 2.41 -4.16 1.65
C ALA A 161 2.24 -4.59 3.11
N ILE A 162 1.13 -5.24 3.46
CA ILE A 162 0.85 -5.77 4.81
C ILE A 162 1.77 -6.95 5.12
N THR A 163 1.88 -7.91 4.20
CA THR A 163 2.62 -9.16 4.44
C THR A 163 4.09 -8.93 4.79
N ARG A 164 4.74 -7.98 4.14
CA ARG A 164 6.15 -7.69 4.43
C ARG A 164 6.39 -7.10 5.82
N LEU A 165 5.35 -6.62 6.51
CA LEU A 165 5.40 -6.10 7.88
C LEU A 165 5.13 -7.17 8.94
N ILE A 166 4.63 -8.34 8.54
CA ILE A 166 4.39 -9.46 9.45
C ILE A 166 5.75 -9.99 9.97
N PRO A 167 5.92 -10.17 11.30
CA PRO A 167 7.16 -10.67 11.86
C PRO A 167 7.62 -11.99 11.24
N GLY A 168 8.84 -11.99 10.69
CA GLY A 168 9.44 -13.16 10.04
C GLY A 168 8.96 -13.46 8.62
N ALA A 169 8.12 -12.63 8.00
CA ALA A 169 7.79 -12.73 6.58
C ALA A 169 8.94 -12.22 5.69
N MET A 170 9.70 -11.23 6.18
CA MET A 170 10.92 -10.74 5.54
C MET A 170 12.16 -11.40 6.14
N GLY A 171 13.14 -11.74 5.28
CA GLY A 171 14.39 -12.38 5.71
C GLY A 171 15.35 -11.46 6.49
N ASN A 172 15.24 -10.14 6.32
CA ASN A 172 16.03 -9.14 7.05
C ASN A 172 15.12 -8.00 7.55
N PRO A 173 14.71 -8.01 8.83
CA PRO A 173 13.87 -6.95 9.41
C PRO A 173 14.54 -5.55 9.40
N GLU A 174 15.89 -5.48 9.42
CA GLU A 174 16.61 -4.21 9.43
C GLU A 174 16.40 -3.41 8.14
N SER A 175 16.12 -4.10 7.02
CA SER A 175 15.84 -3.41 5.76
C SER A 175 14.57 -2.57 5.81
N LEU A 176 13.58 -2.95 6.62
CA LEU A 176 12.34 -2.18 6.77
C LEU A 176 12.57 -0.82 7.44
N ALA A 177 13.55 -0.70 8.34
CA ALA A 177 13.81 0.53 9.09
C ALA A 177 14.37 1.67 8.21
N GLU A 178 15.07 1.33 7.11
CA GLU A 178 15.70 2.31 6.21
C GLU A 178 14.86 2.63 4.97
N GLU A 179 13.69 2.01 4.81
CA GLU A 179 12.84 2.19 3.64
C GLU A 179 12.08 3.53 3.62
N SER A 180 11.69 3.94 2.42
CA SER A 180 10.83 5.10 2.21
C SER A 180 9.54 4.99 3.02
N HIS A 181 9.09 6.10 3.60
CA HIS A 181 7.89 6.25 4.41
C HIS A 181 7.94 5.65 5.84
N THR A 182 8.83 4.70 6.14
CA THR A 182 8.97 4.13 7.49
C THR A 182 9.48 5.14 8.50
N GLY A 183 10.53 5.90 8.14
CA GLY A 183 11.14 6.92 8.99
C GLY A 183 10.67 8.36 8.67
N GLY A 184 9.60 8.54 7.90
CA GLY A 184 9.06 9.85 7.52
C GLY A 184 9.82 10.56 6.40
N LEU A 185 10.88 9.97 5.84
CA LEU A 185 11.64 10.46 4.69
C LEU A 185 11.70 9.40 3.59
N LEU A 186 12.08 9.80 2.37
CA LEU A 186 12.42 8.87 1.30
C LEU A 186 13.79 8.23 1.56
N GLU A 187 13.99 7.00 1.09
CA GLU A 187 15.29 6.33 1.17
C GLU A 187 16.36 7.02 0.33
N TYR A 188 17.63 6.78 0.69
CA TYR A 188 18.81 7.22 -0.06
C TYR A 188 19.01 6.37 -1.34
N PRO A 189 19.82 6.86 -2.33
CA PRO A 189 20.16 6.07 -3.51
C PRO A 189 21.08 4.90 -3.16
N VAL A 190 20.80 3.73 -3.74
CA VAL A 190 21.57 2.51 -3.54
C VAL A 190 22.43 2.20 -4.77
N TYR A 191 23.59 1.58 -4.55
CA TYR A 191 24.56 1.24 -5.58
C TYR A 191 25.05 -0.20 -5.39
N THR A 192 25.37 -0.86 -6.49
CA THR A 192 25.97 -2.20 -6.50
C THR A 192 27.11 -2.29 -7.51
N LYS A 193 27.73 -3.45 -7.63
CA LYS A 193 28.82 -3.73 -8.58
C LYS A 193 28.34 -3.66 -10.03
N PRO A 194 29.19 -3.22 -10.96
CA PRO A 194 30.58 -2.76 -10.79
C PRO A 194 30.67 -1.32 -10.25
N ALA A 195 31.83 -0.94 -9.67
CA ALA A 195 32.05 0.40 -9.12
C ALA A 195 31.99 1.53 -10.17
N THR A 196 32.20 1.22 -11.43
CA THR A 196 32.03 2.15 -12.57
C THR A 196 31.16 1.50 -13.62
N TRP A 197 30.09 2.19 -14.03
CA TRP A 197 29.20 1.76 -15.09
C TRP A 197 28.89 2.94 -16.04
N ARG A 198 29.18 2.81 -17.31
CA ARG A 198 28.99 3.85 -18.36
C ARG A 198 29.55 5.21 -17.93
N ASN A 199 30.78 5.24 -17.43
CA ASN A 199 31.47 6.42 -16.90
C ASN A 199 30.83 7.04 -15.62
N GLN A 200 29.83 6.42 -15.03
CA GLN A 200 29.25 6.80 -13.76
C GLN A 200 29.93 6.01 -12.64
N GLN A 201 30.43 6.71 -11.64
CA GLN A 201 31.10 6.08 -10.49
C GLN A 201 30.21 6.01 -9.27
N VAL A 202 30.36 4.93 -8.51
CA VAL A 202 29.79 4.86 -7.16
C VAL A 202 30.42 5.97 -6.30
N PRO A 203 29.65 6.71 -5.48
CA PRO A 203 30.19 7.72 -4.58
C PRO A 203 31.37 7.15 -3.75
N PRO A 204 32.55 7.82 -3.76
CA PRO A 204 33.77 7.28 -3.10
C PRO A 204 33.58 6.98 -1.62
N VAL A 205 32.73 7.74 -0.93
CA VAL A 205 32.41 7.52 0.49
C VAL A 205 31.86 6.12 0.75
N LEU A 206 31.09 5.54 -0.17
CA LEU A 206 30.52 4.18 -0.05
C LEU A 206 31.58 3.08 -0.19
N LEU A 207 32.73 3.40 -0.76
CA LEU A 207 33.86 2.49 -0.95
C LEU A 207 34.92 2.65 0.16
N SER A 208 34.78 3.63 1.08
CA SER A 208 35.76 4.01 2.05
C SER A 208 35.91 3.09 3.27
N GLY A 209 34.89 2.24 3.54
CA GLY A 209 34.80 1.47 4.79
C GLY A 209 34.50 2.30 6.04
N ASN A 210 34.40 3.63 5.93
CA ASN A 210 34.08 4.51 7.05
C ASN A 210 32.57 4.55 7.32
N HIS A 211 32.10 3.69 8.22
CA HIS A 211 30.67 3.56 8.53
C HIS A 211 30.02 4.88 8.98
N GLY A 212 30.71 5.71 9.74
CA GLY A 212 30.19 7.02 10.18
C GLY A 212 29.99 7.99 9.01
N ALA A 213 30.95 8.05 8.09
CA ALA A 213 30.84 8.87 6.88
C ALA A 213 29.76 8.35 5.94
N ILE A 214 29.65 7.02 5.81
CA ILE A 214 28.60 6.36 5.00
C ILE A 214 27.20 6.67 5.58
N ALA A 215 27.02 6.52 6.89
CA ALA A 215 25.74 6.81 7.54
C ALA A 215 25.33 8.29 7.35
N ARG A 216 26.28 9.23 7.50
CA ARG A 216 26.03 10.64 7.26
C ARG A 216 25.68 10.92 5.81
N TRP A 217 26.39 10.36 4.86
CA TRP A 217 26.11 10.52 3.43
C TRP A 217 24.71 9.99 3.09
N ARG A 218 24.32 8.81 3.60
CA ARG A 218 22.98 8.25 3.41
C ARG A 218 21.90 9.20 3.94
N ARG A 219 22.10 9.74 5.14
CA ARG A 219 21.18 10.72 5.74
C ARG A 219 21.08 11.99 4.91
N ASP A 220 22.19 12.52 4.40
CA ASP A 220 22.18 13.68 3.52
C ASP A 220 21.41 13.43 2.23
N GLU A 221 21.59 12.26 1.62
CA GLU A 221 20.89 11.90 0.40
C GLU A 221 19.38 11.64 0.63
N GLN A 222 18.99 11.09 1.76
CA GLN A 222 17.56 11.02 2.15
C GLN A 222 16.94 12.41 2.19
N ILE A 223 17.59 13.35 2.86
CA ILE A 223 17.09 14.73 3.01
C ILE A 223 17.00 15.41 1.64
N LYS A 224 18.05 15.36 0.83
CA LYS A 224 18.09 15.95 -0.52
C LYS A 224 16.99 15.39 -1.41
N ARG A 225 16.85 14.05 -1.43
CA ARG A 225 15.85 13.37 -2.25
C ARG A 225 14.43 13.70 -1.81
N THR A 226 14.17 13.71 -0.49
CA THR A 226 12.86 14.06 0.05
C THR A 226 12.52 15.52 -0.23
N PHE A 227 13.47 16.42 -0.01
CA PHE A 227 13.30 17.84 -0.29
C PHE A 227 12.93 18.11 -1.76
N ALA A 228 13.60 17.42 -2.68
CA ALA A 228 13.37 17.60 -4.11
C ALA A 228 12.08 16.97 -4.62
N ARG A 229 11.69 15.80 -4.10
CA ARG A 229 10.59 14.98 -4.65
C ARG A 229 9.30 15.03 -3.82
N ARG A 230 9.44 15.17 -2.51
CA ARG A 230 8.34 15.14 -1.55
C ARG A 230 8.52 16.23 -0.49
N PRO A 231 8.46 17.52 -0.90
CA PRO A 231 8.61 18.64 0.03
C PRO A 231 7.51 18.67 1.11
N ASP A 232 6.38 18.06 0.88
CA ASP A 232 5.31 17.81 1.86
C ASP A 232 5.81 16.95 3.02
N MET A 233 6.57 15.89 2.77
CA MET A 233 7.16 15.03 3.81
C MET A 233 8.19 15.79 4.65
N VAL A 234 9.01 16.65 4.04
CA VAL A 234 9.94 17.50 4.79
C VAL A 234 9.21 18.43 5.75
N LYS A 235 8.07 18.99 5.33
CA LYS A 235 7.23 19.87 6.19
C LYS A 235 6.56 19.09 7.31
N ALA A 236 6.15 17.84 7.06
CA ALA A 236 5.50 16.98 8.03
C ALA A 236 6.48 16.32 9.01
N TYR A 237 7.79 16.29 8.68
CA TYR A 237 8.80 15.63 9.50
C TYR A 237 8.99 16.36 10.84
N PRO A 238 8.96 15.66 12.00
CA PRO A 238 9.05 16.28 13.32
C PRO A 238 10.32 17.11 13.48
N ALA A 239 10.17 18.34 13.94
CA ALA A 239 11.28 19.30 14.03
C ALA A 239 12.39 18.86 15.00
N GLU A 240 12.03 18.09 16.03
CA GLU A 240 12.94 17.50 17.01
C GLU A 240 13.85 16.42 16.42
N ASN A 241 13.42 15.77 15.35
CA ASN A 241 14.19 14.70 14.67
C ASN A 241 15.27 15.24 13.72
N TRP A 242 15.31 16.55 13.46
CA TRP A 242 16.39 17.18 12.70
C TRP A 242 17.60 17.47 13.60
N ASP A 243 18.73 16.84 13.30
CA ASP A 243 19.98 17.17 13.95
C ASP A 243 20.55 18.54 13.46
N LYS A 244 21.67 19.00 14.06
CA LYS A 244 22.30 20.25 13.67
C LYS A 244 22.82 20.25 12.22
N LYS A 245 23.29 19.10 11.73
CA LYS A 245 23.80 18.96 10.36
C LYS A 245 22.65 18.91 9.37
N ASP A 246 21.56 18.22 9.72
CA ASP A 246 20.33 18.17 8.92
C ASP A 246 19.74 19.58 8.69
N ARG A 247 19.64 20.36 9.77
CA ARG A 247 19.13 21.75 9.70
C ARG A 247 20.01 22.64 8.82
N LYS A 248 21.31 22.49 8.90
CA LYS A 248 22.24 23.22 8.03
C LYS A 248 22.03 22.85 6.57
N LEU A 249 21.98 21.55 6.26
CA LEU A 249 21.72 21.06 4.89
C LEU A 249 20.37 21.58 4.34
N LEU A 250 19.31 21.56 5.14
CA LEU A 250 18.00 22.09 4.74
C LEU A 250 18.05 23.59 4.45
N GLN A 251 18.81 24.38 5.22
CA GLN A 251 19.01 25.82 4.95
C GLN A 251 19.73 26.03 3.62
N GLU A 252 20.75 25.25 3.33
CA GLU A 252 21.50 25.29 2.05
C GLU A 252 20.55 24.97 0.88
N LEU A 253 19.79 23.88 0.96
CA LEU A 253 18.82 23.47 -0.07
C LEU A 253 17.74 24.53 -0.32
N HIS A 254 17.20 25.14 0.73
CA HIS A 254 16.24 26.23 0.59
C HIS A 254 16.85 27.47 -0.08
N THR A 255 18.10 27.79 0.22
CA THR A 255 18.80 28.92 -0.38
C THR A 255 19.03 28.68 -1.88
N GLU A 256 19.51 27.49 -2.24
CA GLU A 256 19.70 27.06 -3.63
C GLU A 256 18.38 27.09 -4.41
N GLN A 257 17.30 26.56 -3.83
CA GLN A 257 15.98 26.57 -4.48
C GLN A 257 15.46 28.00 -4.73
N LYS A 258 15.67 28.93 -3.78
CA LYS A 258 15.29 30.32 -3.94
C LYS A 258 16.12 31.01 -5.06
N ALA A 259 17.43 30.73 -5.10
CA ALA A 259 18.31 31.27 -6.13
C ALA A 259 17.93 30.75 -7.53
N ALA A 260 17.66 29.43 -7.66
CA ALA A 260 17.20 28.83 -8.92
C ALA A 260 15.90 29.45 -9.41
N LYS A 261 14.88 29.58 -8.54
CA LYS A 261 13.60 30.22 -8.90
C LYS A 261 13.73 31.68 -9.28
N LYS A 262 14.69 32.42 -8.68
CA LYS A 262 14.98 33.80 -9.06
C LYS A 262 15.60 33.87 -10.44
N ALA A 263 16.59 33.03 -10.74
CA ALA A 263 17.24 32.93 -12.04
C ALA A 263 16.25 32.55 -13.17
N GLU A 264 15.35 31.61 -12.91
CA GLU A 264 14.28 31.21 -13.86
C GLU A 264 13.34 32.39 -14.18
N ARG A 265 12.95 33.17 -13.17
CA ARG A 265 12.10 34.36 -13.36
C ARG A 265 12.81 35.45 -14.17
N GLU A 266 14.10 35.67 -13.91
CA GLU A 266 14.90 36.66 -14.64
C GLU A 266 15.12 36.23 -16.08
N ALA A 267 15.35 34.91 -16.33
CA ALA A 267 15.48 34.37 -17.69
C ALA A 267 14.16 34.39 -18.49
N GLY A 268 13.01 34.11 -17.82
CA GLY A 268 11.68 34.17 -18.43
C GLY A 268 11.27 35.61 -18.84
N LEU A 269 11.63 36.60 -18.05
CA LEU A 269 11.39 38.01 -18.34
C LEU A 269 12.25 38.54 -19.50
N SER A 270 13.40 37.92 -19.81
CA SER A 270 14.27 38.29 -20.94
C SER A 270 13.87 37.64 -22.27
N SER A 271 12.91 36.72 -22.29
CA SER A 271 12.41 36.03 -23.49
C SER A 271 11.11 36.63 -24.05
N GLU A 272 10.48 37.59 -23.34
CA GLU A 272 9.25 38.31 -23.77
C GLU A 272 9.50 39.77 -24.17
N GLY A 273 10.80 40.15 -24.40
CA GLY A 273 11.21 41.50 -24.81
C GLY A 273 11.60 41.62 -26.29
#